data_71ed7a1fa5b3a8bc316e96b853b04ad4
#
_entry.id   71ed7a1fa5b3a8bc316e96b853b04ad4
#
_cell.length_a   1.000
_cell.length_b   1.000
_cell.length_c   1.000
_cell.angle_alpha   90.00
_cell.angle_beta   90.00
_cell.angle_gamma   90.00
#
_symmetry.space_group_name_H-M   'P 1'
#
loop_
_entity.id
_entity.type
_entity.pdbx_description
1 polymer ?
#
loop_
_entity_poly.entity_id
_entity_poly.type
_entity_poly.pdbx_seq_one_letter_code
_entity_poly.pdbx_strand_id
1 'polypeptide(L)'
;MAKREENEMRYLILKPLGYPLKASYHEYPRVDNPKVFDVYAKDQWKGEYVSKGKLLFDVRMFPDFAFEVVDAEPSSGYISDSTIILVEXDSRIIETEIVRDVSLRXVVGQEEAKKKVKVILEFLKNPDKFGKWAPKNVLFYGYPGTGKTMMAKALSNEAGTPFLSVKSTKLIGEHVGDGARKVHELYERARQLAPCIVFLDEFDAIALDRSYQDLRGDVSEIVNALLTELDGIQSNDGICTIAATNRIELLDPSIRSRFEEEIEFKLPSYEERLEILKRNFQEFPLKVRARLEVVANASEGFSGRDLVEKVIKSSLHKAIAEGKDVIETEDLVKAIERVKTPSRSPPKQMFV
;
A
#
# COMPACT_ATOMS: atom_id res chain seq x y z
N MET A 1 -15.25 -25.77 26.11
CA MET A 1 -15.16 -24.33 25.89
C MET A 1 -13.79 -23.88 25.36
N ALA A 2 -12.68 -24.45 25.81
CA ALA A 2 -11.31 -24.02 25.44
C ALA A 2 -10.92 -24.19 23.95
N LYS A 3 -11.59 -25.04 23.19
CA LYS A 3 -11.26 -25.27 21.75
C LYS A 3 -11.90 -24.26 20.78
N ARG A 4 -12.81 -23.39 21.24
CA ARG A 4 -13.44 -22.37 20.39
C ARG A 4 -12.65 -21.08 20.25
N GLU A 5 -11.80 -20.77 21.22
CA GLU A 5 -11.01 -19.53 21.22
C GLU A 5 -9.85 -19.53 20.23
N GLU A 6 -9.36 -20.71 19.83
CA GLU A 6 -8.21 -20.83 18.92
C GLU A 6 -8.53 -20.50 17.44
N ASN A 7 -9.81 -20.44 17.08
CA ASN A 7 -10.23 -20.20 15.68
C ASN A 7 -11.22 -19.04 15.57
N GLU A 8 -11.12 -18.07 16.46
CA GLU A 8 -11.98 -16.88 16.38
C GLU A 8 -11.44 -15.90 15.35
N MET A 9 -12.32 -15.42 14.47
CA MET A 9 -11.99 -14.47 13.41
C MET A 9 -11.73 -13.10 14.04
N ARG A 10 -10.57 -12.50 13.75
CA ARG A 10 -10.22 -11.15 14.21
C ARG A 10 -10.88 -10.10 13.33
N TYR A 11 -10.75 -10.24 12.00
CA TYR A 11 -11.43 -9.37 11.05
C TYR A 11 -11.70 -10.05 9.72
N LEU A 12 -12.73 -9.55 9.04
CA LEU A 12 -13.18 -9.97 7.71
C LEU A 12 -13.28 -8.76 6.81
N ILE A 13 -12.87 -8.91 5.56
CA ILE A 13 -13.13 -7.92 4.51
C ILE A 13 -14.09 -8.56 3.52
N LEU A 14 -15.26 -7.95 3.35
CA LEU A 14 -16.32 -8.42 2.48
C LEU A 14 -16.45 -7.54 1.24
N LYS A 15 -16.71 -8.14 0.11
CA LYS A 15 -16.99 -7.44 -1.15
C LYS A 15 -18.42 -7.73 -1.57
N PRO A 16 -19.25 -6.72 -1.82
CA PRO A 16 -20.61 -6.97 -2.34
C PRO A 16 -20.54 -7.58 -3.74
N LEU A 17 -21.24 -8.70 -3.94
CA LEU A 17 -21.35 -9.36 -5.26
C LEU A 17 -22.72 -9.14 -5.90
N GLY A 18 -23.72 -8.71 -5.13
CA GLY A 18 -25.07 -8.57 -5.62
C GLY A 18 -25.88 -9.86 -5.51
N TYR A 19 -26.69 -10.14 -6.51
CA TYR A 19 -27.62 -11.27 -6.52
C TYR A 19 -27.15 -12.35 -7.52
N PRO A 20 -26.21 -13.20 -7.15
CA PRO A 20 -25.65 -14.19 -8.08
C PRO A 20 -26.65 -15.22 -8.59
N LEU A 21 -27.78 -15.39 -7.91
CA LEU A 21 -28.82 -16.32 -8.28
C LEU A 21 -29.98 -15.68 -9.09
N LYS A 22 -29.90 -14.39 -9.38
CA LYS A 22 -30.95 -13.66 -10.11
C LYS A 22 -30.38 -13.10 -11.43
N ALA A 23 -31.15 -13.27 -12.51
CA ALA A 23 -30.72 -12.92 -13.86
C ALA A 23 -30.91 -11.42 -14.25
N SER A 24 -31.46 -10.61 -13.37
CA SER A 24 -31.75 -9.19 -13.67
C SER A 24 -30.83 -8.21 -12.94
N TYR A 25 -30.52 -7.13 -13.64
CA TYR A 25 -29.73 -6.01 -13.09
C TYR A 25 -30.56 -5.27 -12.04
N HIS A 26 -30.13 -5.31 -10.81
CA HIS A 26 -30.72 -4.49 -9.73
C HIS A 26 -29.64 -3.54 -9.20
N GLU A 27 -30.04 -2.34 -8.83
CA GLU A 27 -29.15 -1.42 -8.11
C GLU A 27 -28.74 -2.08 -6.79
N TYR A 28 -27.46 -2.07 -6.50
CA TYR A 28 -26.92 -2.66 -5.27
C TYR A 28 -27.12 -1.70 -4.10
N PRO A 29 -27.57 -2.18 -2.96
CA PRO A 29 -27.53 -1.38 -1.75
C PRO A 29 -26.07 -1.07 -1.39
N ARG A 30 -25.81 0.18 -1.02
CA ARG A 30 -24.47 0.63 -0.61
C ARG A 30 -24.40 0.68 0.91
N VAL A 31 -23.26 0.31 1.45
CA VAL A 31 -23.01 0.43 2.88
C VAL A 31 -22.47 1.85 3.14
N ASP A 32 -23.32 2.72 3.62
CA ASP A 32 -22.97 4.12 3.91
C ASP A 32 -22.31 4.26 5.28
N ASN A 33 -22.63 3.37 6.23
CA ASN A 33 -22.09 3.42 7.58
C ASN A 33 -21.45 2.07 7.95
N PRO A 34 -20.12 1.97 7.90
CA PRO A 34 -19.42 0.72 8.21
C PRO A 34 -19.66 0.20 9.63
N LYS A 35 -19.82 1.07 10.62
CA LYS A 35 -20.06 0.65 12.01
C LYS A 35 -21.45 0.00 12.18
N VAL A 36 -22.46 0.60 11.54
CA VAL A 36 -23.81 0.03 11.54
C VAL A 36 -23.82 -1.29 10.80
N PHE A 37 -23.10 -1.37 9.68
CA PHE A 37 -22.98 -2.63 8.93
C PHE A 37 -22.28 -3.71 9.74
N ASP A 38 -21.22 -3.39 10.47
CA ASP A 38 -20.50 -4.35 11.32
C ASP A 38 -21.45 -5.01 12.34
N VAL A 39 -22.26 -4.20 13.01
CA VAL A 39 -23.26 -4.69 13.99
C VAL A 39 -24.30 -5.56 13.28
N TYR A 40 -24.83 -5.09 12.15
CA TYR A 40 -25.80 -5.79 11.34
C TYR A 40 -25.29 -7.15 10.85
N ALA A 41 -24.06 -7.17 10.36
CA ALA A 41 -23.41 -8.39 9.85
C ALA A 41 -23.21 -9.43 10.96
N LYS A 42 -22.74 -8.99 12.13
CA LYS A 42 -22.56 -9.88 13.29
C LYS A 42 -23.89 -10.48 13.74
N ASP A 43 -24.95 -9.67 13.77
CA ASP A 43 -26.26 -10.12 14.21
C ASP A 43 -26.83 -11.28 13.37
N GLN A 44 -26.41 -11.39 12.11
CA GLN A 44 -26.88 -12.48 11.26
C GLN A 44 -25.84 -13.59 11.01
N TRP A 45 -24.53 -13.26 11.04
CA TRP A 45 -23.51 -14.26 10.68
C TRP A 45 -22.65 -14.73 11.86
N LYS A 46 -22.93 -14.28 13.08
CA LYS A 46 -22.21 -14.74 14.27
C LYS A 46 -22.29 -16.27 14.40
N GLY A 47 -21.15 -16.90 14.61
CA GLY A 47 -21.05 -18.35 14.70
C GLY A 47 -20.78 -19.05 13.38
N GLU A 48 -20.87 -18.33 12.23
CA GLU A 48 -20.52 -18.89 10.93
C GLU A 48 -19.01 -19.12 10.85
N TYR A 49 -18.63 -20.27 10.31
CA TYR A 49 -17.23 -20.56 9.98
C TYR A 49 -16.95 -19.99 8.60
N VAL A 50 -15.96 -19.13 8.49
CA VAL A 50 -15.64 -18.41 7.25
C VAL A 50 -14.17 -18.58 6.87
N SER A 51 -13.92 -18.50 5.58
CA SER A 51 -12.59 -18.49 4.99
C SER A 51 -12.62 -17.63 3.72
N LYS A 52 -11.46 -17.24 3.25
CA LYS A 52 -11.34 -16.45 2.02
C LYS A 52 -12.05 -17.17 0.86
N GLY A 53 -12.84 -16.44 0.09
CA GLY A 53 -13.63 -16.94 -1.03
C GLY A 53 -15.01 -17.42 -0.66
N LYS A 54 -15.34 -17.57 0.63
CA LYS A 54 -16.68 -17.97 1.05
C LYS A 54 -17.69 -16.87 0.73
N LEU A 55 -18.89 -17.28 0.31
CA LEU A 55 -20.01 -16.37 0.12
C LEU A 55 -20.88 -16.34 1.38
N LEU A 56 -21.21 -15.14 1.83
CA LEU A 56 -22.15 -14.89 2.91
C LEU A 56 -23.39 -14.23 2.30
N PHE A 57 -24.56 -14.79 2.56
CA PHE A 57 -25.81 -14.27 2.02
C PHE A 57 -26.56 -13.48 3.08
N ASP A 58 -27.03 -12.31 2.69
CA ASP A 58 -27.94 -11.54 3.54
C ASP A 58 -29.28 -12.28 3.64
N VAL A 59 -29.75 -12.47 4.86
CA VAL A 59 -31.01 -13.16 5.12
C VAL A 59 -32.09 -12.24 5.67
N ARG A 60 -31.76 -10.97 5.97
CA ARG A 60 -32.68 -10.06 6.68
C ARG A 60 -33.25 -8.94 5.80
N MET A 61 -32.37 -8.03 5.33
CA MET A 61 -32.81 -6.87 4.57
C MET A 61 -32.85 -7.09 3.06
N PHE A 62 -31.89 -7.82 2.55
CA PHE A 62 -31.73 -8.06 1.10
C PHE A 62 -31.55 -9.56 0.84
N PRO A 63 -32.60 -10.39 1.03
CA PRO A 63 -32.44 -11.84 0.87
C PRO A 63 -31.80 -12.22 -0.46
N ASP A 64 -30.85 -13.14 -0.41
CA ASP A 64 -30.05 -13.63 -1.54
C ASP A 64 -28.95 -12.65 -2.02
N PHE A 65 -28.80 -11.48 -1.42
CA PHE A 65 -27.68 -10.60 -1.72
C PHE A 65 -26.42 -11.22 -1.12
N ALA A 66 -25.39 -11.41 -1.95
CA ALA A 66 -24.16 -12.09 -1.56
C ALA A 66 -23.01 -11.12 -1.30
N PHE A 67 -22.21 -11.47 -0.29
CA PHE A 67 -20.92 -10.85 -0.01
C PHE A 67 -19.85 -11.94 -0.10
N GLU A 68 -18.76 -11.64 -0.81
CA GLU A 68 -17.60 -12.54 -0.87
C GLU A 68 -16.59 -12.14 0.21
N VAL A 69 -16.05 -13.12 0.92
CA VAL A 69 -14.94 -12.90 1.86
C VAL A 69 -13.67 -12.73 1.01
N VAL A 70 -13.20 -11.51 0.84
CA VAL A 70 -12.02 -11.22 0.02
C VAL A 70 -10.73 -11.29 0.84
N ASP A 71 -10.81 -11.03 2.16
CA ASP A 71 -9.67 -11.26 3.06
C ASP A 71 -10.15 -11.54 4.48
N ALA A 72 -9.32 -12.20 5.26
CA ALA A 72 -9.68 -12.64 6.62
C ALA A 72 -8.42 -12.89 7.48
N GLU A 73 -8.52 -12.61 8.78
CA GLU A 73 -7.46 -12.91 9.75
C GLU A 73 -8.07 -13.52 11.01
N PRO A 74 -7.69 -14.72 11.40
CA PRO A 74 -6.89 -15.70 10.65
C PRO A 74 -7.52 -16.09 9.31
N SER A 75 -6.81 -16.82 8.47
CA SER A 75 -7.28 -17.20 7.12
C SER A 75 -8.61 -17.97 7.10
N SER A 76 -8.99 -18.55 8.24
CA SER A 76 -10.29 -19.18 8.45
C SER A 76 -10.61 -19.21 9.94
N GLY A 77 -11.88 -19.09 10.28
CA GLY A 77 -12.33 -19.08 11.67
C GLY A 77 -13.81 -18.76 11.82
N TYR A 78 -14.25 -18.63 13.06
CA TYR A 78 -15.66 -18.33 13.40
C TYR A 78 -15.86 -16.84 13.65
N ILE A 79 -16.91 -16.28 13.09
CA ILE A 79 -17.34 -14.90 13.35
C ILE A 79 -17.84 -14.81 14.80
N SER A 80 -17.36 -13.83 15.56
CA SER A 80 -17.72 -13.60 16.95
C SER A 80 -18.08 -12.13 17.17
N ASP A 81 -18.44 -11.80 18.39
CA ASP A 81 -18.71 -10.39 18.77
C ASP A 81 -17.47 -9.51 18.66
N SER A 82 -16.29 -10.08 18.84
CA SER A 82 -15.02 -9.35 18.74
C SER A 82 -14.53 -9.19 17.28
N THR A 83 -15.09 -9.95 16.34
CA THR A 83 -14.71 -9.85 14.92
C THR A 83 -15.04 -8.47 14.37
N ILE A 84 -14.12 -7.87 13.64
CA ILE A 84 -14.37 -6.61 12.90
C ILE A 84 -14.74 -6.99 11.47
N ILE A 85 -15.92 -6.60 11.01
CA ILE A 85 -16.41 -6.90 9.65
C ILE A 85 -16.44 -5.61 8.84
N LEU A 86 -15.65 -5.56 7.77
CA LEU A 86 -15.58 -4.44 6.85
C LEU A 86 -16.14 -4.82 5.49
N VAL A 87 -16.84 -3.88 4.85
CA VAL A 87 -17.26 -4.01 3.46
C VAL A 87 -16.36 -3.12 2.60
N GLU A 88 -15.80 -3.70 1.57
CA GLU A 88 -15.15 -2.89 0.55
C GLU A 88 -16.20 -2.02 -0.14
N UNK A 89 -16.09 -0.98 0.11
CA UNK A 89 -16.95 -0.15 -0.52
C UNK A 89 -16.61 -0.22 -1.91
N ASP A 90 -17.36 0.23 -2.66
CA ASP A 90 -17.15 0.31 -4.10
C ASP A 90 -16.11 1.37 -4.48
N SER A 91 -15.42 1.94 -3.51
CA SER A 91 -14.34 2.87 -3.82
C SER A 91 -13.06 2.07 -4.16
N ARG A 92 -12.81 1.92 -5.43
CA ARG A 92 -11.54 1.44 -6.01
C ARG A 92 -10.34 2.34 -5.63
N ILE A 93 -10.51 3.19 -4.64
CA ILE A 93 -9.59 4.25 -4.26
C ILE A 93 -8.84 3.87 -2.98
N ILE A 94 -9.57 3.36 -1.97
CA ILE A 94 -8.98 2.92 -0.70
C ILE A 94 -8.77 1.40 -0.79
N GLU A 95 -7.51 0.99 -0.79
CA GLU A 95 -7.15 -0.43 -0.78
C GLU A 95 -6.88 -0.84 0.67
N THR A 96 -7.58 -1.87 1.13
CA THR A 96 -7.37 -2.44 2.46
C THR A 96 -6.84 -3.85 2.29
N GLU A 97 -5.67 -4.14 2.86
CA GLU A 97 -5.06 -5.45 2.73
C GLU A 97 -4.41 -5.92 4.03
N ILE A 98 -4.28 -7.23 4.16
CA ILE A 98 -3.50 -7.88 5.20
C ILE A 98 -2.24 -8.37 4.51
N VAL A 99 -1.16 -7.66 4.72
CA VAL A 99 0.12 -7.97 4.06
C VAL A 99 0.72 -9.24 4.68
N ARG A 100 1.10 -10.21 3.85
CA ARG A 100 1.71 -11.47 4.31
C ARG A 100 3.07 -11.75 3.68
N ASP A 101 3.30 -11.23 2.49
CA ASP A 101 4.42 -11.66 1.64
C ASP A 101 5.62 -10.72 1.65
N VAL A 102 5.57 -9.64 2.44
CA VAL A 102 6.64 -8.64 2.49
C VAL A 102 7.14 -8.52 3.93
N SER A 103 8.46 -8.65 4.14
CA SER A 103 9.06 -8.45 5.47
C SER A 103 10.18 -7.42 5.38
N LEU A 104 10.60 -6.89 6.51
CA LEU A 104 11.72 -5.93 6.59
C LEU A 104 13.03 -6.55 6.08
N ARG A 105 13.19 -7.86 6.17
CA ARG A 105 14.31 -8.60 5.59
C ARG A 105 14.31 -8.59 4.07
N UNK A 106 13.21 -8.41 3.55
CA UNK A 106 13.08 -8.35 2.19
C UNK A 106 13.51 -7.05 1.64
N VAL A 107 13.45 -6.06 2.39
CA VAL A 107 13.95 -4.74 1.99
C VAL A 107 15.47 -4.72 2.06
N VAL A 108 16.11 -4.55 0.94
CA VAL A 108 17.58 -4.50 0.87
C VAL A 108 18.04 -3.08 1.20
N GLY A 109 19.02 -2.95 2.07
CA GLY A 109 19.59 -1.67 2.46
C GLY A 109 18.65 -0.83 3.30
N GLN A 110 18.69 0.49 3.14
CA GLN A 110 17.87 1.44 3.87
C GLN A 110 18.05 1.30 5.40
N GLU A 111 19.29 1.09 5.86
CA GLU A 111 19.58 0.75 7.27
C GLU A 111 19.16 1.86 8.24
N GLU A 112 19.34 3.12 7.86
CA GLU A 112 18.89 4.25 8.69
C GLU A 112 17.36 4.32 8.77
N ALA A 113 16.69 4.12 7.63
CA ALA A 113 15.21 4.03 7.62
C ALA A 113 14.74 2.87 8.47
N LYS A 114 15.36 1.69 8.35
CA LYS A 114 15.01 0.50 9.15
C LYS A 114 15.13 0.75 10.65
N LYS A 115 16.16 1.48 11.09
CA LYS A 115 16.32 1.86 12.50
C LYS A 115 15.17 2.73 12.98
N LYS A 116 14.81 3.74 12.19
CA LYS A 116 13.73 4.69 12.53
C LYS A 116 12.36 4.02 12.56
N VAL A 117 12.07 3.13 11.61
CA VAL A 117 10.76 2.47 11.55
C VAL A 117 10.54 1.44 12.66
N LYS A 118 11.58 1.02 13.38
CA LYS A 118 11.42 0.13 14.54
C LYS A 118 10.52 0.74 15.62
N VAL A 119 10.53 2.06 15.76
CA VAL A 119 9.65 2.77 16.70
C VAL A 119 8.19 2.62 16.25
N ILE A 120 7.94 2.72 14.94
CA ILE A 120 6.60 2.54 14.39
C ILE A 120 6.13 1.11 14.62
N LEU A 121 6.99 0.13 14.38
CA LEU A 121 6.68 -1.29 14.61
C LEU A 121 6.29 -1.54 16.07
N GLU A 122 7.04 -1.00 17.01
CA GLU A 122 6.76 -1.13 18.43
C GLU A 122 5.43 -0.45 18.80
N PHE A 123 5.16 0.71 18.23
CA PHE A 123 3.90 1.43 18.44
C PHE A 123 2.70 0.60 17.95
N LEU A 124 2.79 0.04 16.76
CA LEU A 124 1.69 -0.76 16.18
C LEU A 124 1.40 -2.02 17.01
N LYS A 125 2.44 -2.61 17.61
CA LYS A 125 2.29 -3.78 18.48
C LYS A 125 1.73 -3.43 19.85
N ASN A 126 2.09 -2.27 20.37
CA ASN A 126 1.76 -1.84 21.75
C ASN A 126 1.41 -0.35 21.77
N PRO A 127 0.28 0.08 21.19
CA PRO A 127 -0.06 1.52 21.10
C PRO A 127 -0.09 2.23 22.45
N ASP A 128 -0.61 1.58 23.48
CA ASP A 128 -0.77 2.16 24.83
C ASP A 128 0.55 2.53 25.51
N LYS A 129 1.66 1.87 25.11
CA LYS A 129 2.99 2.08 25.68
C LYS A 129 3.51 3.51 25.43
N PHE A 130 3.07 4.15 24.36
CA PHE A 130 3.63 5.43 23.90
C PHE A 130 2.90 6.66 24.45
N GLY A 131 1.64 6.52 24.82
CA GLY A 131 0.82 7.64 25.28
C GLY A 131 0.85 8.79 24.26
N LYS A 132 1.03 10.00 24.72
CA LYS A 132 1.07 11.20 23.85
C LYS A 132 2.31 11.27 22.92
N TRP A 133 3.27 10.37 23.10
CA TRP A 133 4.53 10.35 22.33
C TRP A 133 4.48 9.36 21.15
N ALA A 134 3.30 8.88 20.78
CA ALA A 134 3.11 7.94 19.68
C ALA A 134 3.55 8.52 18.34
N PRO A 135 4.25 7.75 17.49
CA PRO A 135 4.63 8.20 16.14
C PRO A 135 3.41 8.11 15.20
N LYS A 136 2.55 9.12 15.23
CA LYS A 136 1.27 9.11 14.54
C LYS A 136 1.37 9.44 13.04
N ASN A 137 2.26 10.39 12.68
CA ASN A 137 2.36 10.89 11.31
C ASN A 137 3.81 10.90 10.87
N VAL A 138 4.14 10.09 9.86
CA VAL A 138 5.53 9.88 9.40
C VAL A 138 5.61 10.12 7.89
N LEU A 139 6.63 10.84 7.45
CA LEU A 139 6.86 11.15 6.04
C LEU A 139 8.02 10.31 5.51
N PHE A 140 7.76 9.48 4.51
CA PHE A 140 8.78 8.74 3.76
C PHE A 140 9.12 9.53 2.50
N TYR A 141 10.40 9.86 2.30
CA TYR A 141 10.80 10.62 1.11
C TYR A 141 12.08 10.05 0.48
N GLY A 142 12.27 10.36 -0.79
CA GLY A 142 13.44 9.93 -1.54
C GLY A 142 13.11 9.55 -2.97
N TYR A 143 14.11 9.17 -3.73
CA TYR A 143 13.97 8.81 -5.14
C TYR A 143 12.89 7.74 -5.36
N PRO A 144 12.20 7.79 -6.51
CA PRO A 144 11.25 6.73 -6.84
C PRO A 144 11.95 5.36 -6.94
N GLY A 145 11.24 4.31 -6.54
CA GLY A 145 11.77 2.94 -6.61
C GLY A 145 12.77 2.56 -5.52
N THR A 146 12.84 3.31 -4.42
CA THR A 146 13.78 3.05 -3.31
C THR A 146 13.18 2.23 -2.17
N GLY A 147 11.92 1.78 -2.30
CA GLY A 147 11.32 0.85 -1.34
C GLY A 147 10.38 1.46 -0.30
N LYS A 148 9.90 2.69 -0.48
CA LYS A 148 9.00 3.36 0.48
C LYS A 148 7.73 2.54 0.75
N THR A 149 7.04 2.14 -0.30
CA THR A 149 5.80 1.34 -0.20
C THR A 149 6.10 -0.05 0.39
N MET A 150 7.19 -0.67 -0.05
CA MET A 150 7.62 -1.98 0.46
C MET A 150 7.92 -1.93 1.97
N MET A 151 8.58 -0.88 2.44
CA MET A 151 8.88 -0.67 3.87
C MET A 151 7.59 -0.55 4.69
N ALA A 152 6.62 0.25 4.21
CA ALA A 152 5.34 0.43 4.90
C ALA A 152 4.57 -0.90 4.98
N LYS A 153 4.54 -1.66 3.89
CA LYS A 153 3.90 -2.99 3.86
C LYS A 153 4.61 -3.98 4.80
N ALA A 154 5.94 -3.95 4.81
CA ALA A 154 6.72 -4.82 5.70
C ALA A 154 6.43 -4.53 7.18
N LEU A 155 6.28 -3.26 7.54
CA LEU A 155 5.90 -2.85 8.91
C LEU A 155 4.53 -3.41 9.27
N SER A 156 3.56 -3.29 8.39
CA SER A 156 2.20 -3.80 8.58
C SER A 156 2.21 -5.31 8.81
N ASN A 157 2.95 -6.04 7.98
CA ASN A 157 3.08 -7.51 8.11
C ASN A 157 3.73 -7.89 9.45
N GLU A 158 4.87 -7.28 9.79
CA GLU A 158 5.58 -7.63 11.02
C GLU A 158 4.83 -7.24 12.30
N ALA A 159 3.99 -6.20 12.22
CA ALA A 159 3.12 -5.81 13.32
C ALA A 159 1.84 -6.67 13.37
N GLY A 160 1.50 -7.36 12.29
CA GLY A 160 0.24 -8.11 12.18
C GLY A 160 -0.97 -7.20 12.12
N THR A 161 -0.83 -6.02 11.52
CA THR A 161 -1.88 -4.99 11.47
C THR A 161 -2.36 -4.76 10.04
N PRO A 162 -3.60 -4.28 9.85
CA PRO A 162 -4.10 -3.93 8.52
C PRO A 162 -3.31 -2.78 7.89
N PHE A 163 -3.29 -2.78 6.56
CA PHE A 163 -2.65 -1.78 5.73
C PHE A 163 -3.71 -1.15 4.83
N LEU A 164 -4.01 0.11 5.07
CA LEU A 164 -4.96 0.89 4.26
C LEU A 164 -4.15 1.84 3.39
N SER A 165 -4.29 1.75 2.07
CA SER A 165 -3.53 2.62 1.18
C SER A 165 -4.42 3.35 0.19
N VAL A 166 -3.98 4.54 -0.17
CA VAL A 166 -4.61 5.35 -1.21
C VAL A 166 -3.50 6.07 -2.00
N LYS A 167 -3.65 6.08 -3.31
CA LYS A 167 -2.83 6.96 -4.16
C LYS A 167 -3.47 8.34 -4.11
N SER A 168 -2.72 9.34 -3.70
CA SER A 168 -3.24 10.70 -3.53
C SER A 168 -3.83 11.28 -4.82
N THR A 169 -3.31 10.88 -5.98
CA THR A 169 -3.88 11.23 -7.28
C THR A 169 -5.35 10.81 -7.44
N LYS A 170 -5.75 9.69 -6.81
CA LYS A 170 -7.13 9.18 -6.88
C LYS A 170 -8.09 9.91 -5.96
N LEU A 171 -7.57 10.74 -5.05
CA LEU A 171 -8.41 11.60 -4.19
C LEU A 171 -8.96 12.78 -4.96
N ILE A 172 -8.27 13.20 -6.03
CA ILE A 172 -8.71 14.28 -6.91
C ILE A 172 -9.89 13.74 -7.74
N GLY A 173 -11.10 14.10 -7.34
CA GLY A 173 -12.33 13.58 -7.95
C GLY A 173 -12.84 14.43 -9.11
N GLU A 174 -13.92 13.96 -9.72
CA GLU A 174 -14.61 14.69 -10.79
C GLU A 174 -15.51 15.79 -10.24
N HIS A 175 -15.92 15.66 -8.97
CA HIS A 175 -16.82 16.62 -8.32
C HIS A 175 -16.20 17.20 -7.05
N VAL A 176 -16.52 18.46 -6.80
CA VAL A 176 -16.08 19.19 -5.59
C VAL A 176 -16.61 18.47 -4.35
N GLY A 177 -15.74 18.27 -3.36
CA GLY A 177 -16.08 17.59 -2.11
C GLY A 177 -15.89 16.08 -2.09
N ASP A 178 -15.79 15.42 -3.24
CA ASP A 178 -15.59 13.96 -3.30
C ASP A 178 -14.29 13.53 -2.62
N GLY A 179 -13.21 14.25 -2.86
CA GLY A 179 -11.90 13.93 -2.28
C GLY A 179 -11.89 14.08 -0.76
N ALA A 180 -12.49 15.15 -0.25
CA ALA A 180 -12.59 15.38 1.19
C ALA A 180 -13.39 14.25 1.86
N ARG A 181 -14.50 13.83 1.25
CA ARG A 181 -15.31 12.71 1.74
C ARG A 181 -14.51 11.41 1.78
N LYS A 182 -13.69 11.13 0.75
CA LYS A 182 -12.83 9.95 0.70
C LYS A 182 -11.77 9.95 1.80
N VAL A 183 -11.22 11.12 2.13
CA VAL A 183 -10.27 11.27 3.23
C VAL A 183 -10.95 10.90 4.56
N HIS A 184 -12.14 11.43 4.82
CA HIS A 184 -12.89 11.10 6.04
C HIS A 184 -13.22 9.60 6.10
N GLU A 185 -13.65 9.01 4.99
CA GLU A 185 -13.95 7.57 4.89
C GLU A 185 -12.71 6.73 5.21
N LEU A 186 -11.55 7.12 4.69
CA LEU A 186 -10.27 6.44 4.95
C LEU A 186 -9.96 6.39 6.46
N TYR A 187 -10.08 7.52 7.14
CA TYR A 187 -9.76 7.59 8.57
C TYR A 187 -10.84 6.94 9.45
N GLU A 188 -12.11 6.94 9.03
CA GLU A 188 -13.15 6.17 9.70
C GLU A 188 -12.84 4.66 9.66
N ARG A 189 -12.43 4.16 8.49
CA ARG A 189 -12.00 2.77 8.36
C ARG A 189 -10.77 2.48 9.23
N ALA A 190 -9.81 3.40 9.25
CA ALA A 190 -8.60 3.24 10.06
C ALA A 190 -8.95 3.14 11.55
N ARG A 191 -9.88 3.95 12.05
CA ARG A 191 -10.33 3.89 13.45
C ARG A 191 -10.97 2.55 13.80
N GLN A 192 -11.70 1.95 12.85
CA GLN A 192 -12.30 0.63 13.05
C GLN A 192 -11.27 -0.49 13.06
N LEU A 193 -10.19 -0.34 12.27
CA LEU A 193 -9.16 -1.37 12.09
C LEU A 193 -7.94 -1.19 12.99
N ALA A 194 -7.88 -0.12 13.75
CA ALA A 194 -6.71 0.19 14.57
C ALA A 194 -6.40 -0.96 15.56
N PRO A 195 -5.12 -1.28 15.83
CA PRO A 195 -3.95 -0.61 15.26
C PRO A 195 -3.74 -0.92 13.77
N CYS A 196 -3.35 0.10 13.00
CA CYS A 196 -3.20 -0.05 11.55
C CYS A 196 -2.28 1.03 10.96
N ILE A 197 -1.87 0.81 9.72
CA ILE A 197 -1.14 1.82 8.93
C ILE A 197 -2.09 2.41 7.89
N VAL A 198 -2.14 3.74 7.82
CA VAL A 198 -2.73 4.48 6.71
C VAL A 198 -1.56 4.94 5.82
N PHE A 199 -1.55 4.53 4.56
CA PHE A 199 -0.45 4.84 3.63
C PHE A 199 -0.96 5.73 2.49
N LEU A 200 -0.41 6.94 2.43
CA LEU A 200 -0.75 7.94 1.40
C LEU A 200 0.38 7.97 0.37
N ASP A 201 0.19 7.28 -0.75
CA ASP A 201 1.20 7.23 -1.81
C ASP A 201 1.08 8.44 -2.75
N GLU A 202 2.19 8.78 -3.42
CA GLU A 202 2.24 9.92 -4.34
C GLU A 202 1.73 11.21 -3.69
N PHE A 203 2.16 11.44 -2.44
CA PHE A 203 1.63 12.50 -1.59
C PHE A 203 1.81 13.90 -2.17
N ASP A 204 2.87 14.12 -2.94
CA ASP A 204 3.11 15.38 -3.64
C ASP A 204 2.00 15.73 -4.65
N ALA A 205 1.15 14.78 -5.05
CA ALA A 205 0.03 15.09 -5.95
C ALA A 205 -0.98 16.07 -5.34
N ILE A 206 -1.12 16.07 -4.01
CA ILE A 206 -2.10 16.94 -3.30
C ILE A 206 -1.42 17.93 -2.35
N ALA A 207 -0.17 17.70 -1.98
CA ALA A 207 0.50 18.41 -0.88
C ALA A 207 1.56 19.41 -1.36
N LEU A 208 1.54 19.80 -2.64
CA LEU A 208 2.49 20.79 -3.18
C LEU A 208 2.27 22.18 -2.57
N ASP A 209 3.38 22.90 -2.39
CA ASP A 209 3.35 24.31 -2.04
C ASP A 209 2.49 25.09 -3.04
N ARG A 210 1.74 26.05 -2.54
CA ARG A 210 0.79 26.86 -3.31
C ARG A 210 1.39 27.56 -4.52
N SER A 211 2.69 27.84 -4.48
CA SER A 211 3.41 28.43 -5.61
C SER A 211 3.51 27.50 -6.82
N TYR A 212 3.31 26.20 -6.63
CA TYR A 212 3.36 25.19 -7.68
C TYR A 212 1.97 24.67 -8.09
N GLN A 213 0.92 25.13 -7.40
CA GLN A 213 -0.45 24.70 -7.71
C GLN A 213 -1.15 25.71 -8.59
N ASP A 214 -1.63 25.28 -9.76
CA ASP A 214 -2.75 25.95 -10.40
C ASP A 214 -3.96 25.74 -9.47
N LEU A 215 -4.51 26.84 -8.98
CA LEU A 215 -5.53 26.89 -7.94
C LEU A 215 -6.81 26.10 -8.28
N ARG A 216 -6.77 24.80 -8.04
CA ARG A 216 -7.99 23.96 -8.07
C ARG A 216 -8.55 23.92 -6.65
N GLY A 217 -9.76 24.40 -6.48
CA GLY A 217 -10.45 24.44 -5.19
C GLY A 217 -10.63 23.06 -4.56
N ASP A 218 -10.80 22.03 -5.39
CA ASP A 218 -10.96 20.64 -4.96
C ASP A 218 -9.73 20.13 -4.18
N VAL A 219 -8.51 20.46 -4.62
CA VAL A 219 -7.27 20.05 -3.92
C VAL A 219 -7.19 20.71 -2.54
N SER A 220 -7.58 21.98 -2.42
CA SER A 220 -7.60 22.69 -1.13
C SER A 220 -8.55 22.01 -0.13
N GLU A 221 -9.70 21.53 -0.59
CA GLU A 221 -10.66 20.82 0.27
C GLU A 221 -10.08 19.47 0.75
N ILE A 222 -9.42 18.75 -0.13
CA ILE A 222 -8.74 17.48 0.21
C ILE A 222 -7.68 17.73 1.28
N VAL A 223 -6.84 18.75 1.08
CA VAL A 223 -5.78 19.11 2.01
C VAL A 223 -6.37 19.49 3.39
N ASN A 224 -7.40 20.31 3.41
CA ASN A 224 -8.05 20.72 4.67
C ASN A 224 -8.66 19.53 5.41
N ALA A 225 -9.31 18.61 4.69
CA ALA A 225 -9.85 17.38 5.28
C ALA A 225 -8.72 16.52 5.86
N LEU A 226 -7.61 16.39 5.12
CA LEU A 226 -6.47 15.63 5.58
C LEU A 226 -5.84 16.25 6.83
N LEU A 227 -5.61 17.57 6.84
CA LEU A 227 -5.06 18.28 8.02
C LEU A 227 -5.96 18.07 9.24
N THR A 228 -7.29 18.14 9.04
CA THR A 228 -8.26 17.89 10.11
C THR A 228 -8.11 16.47 10.68
N GLU A 229 -7.98 15.47 9.81
CA GLU A 229 -7.81 14.08 10.25
C GLU A 229 -6.47 13.87 10.96
N LEU A 230 -5.37 14.41 10.41
CA LEU A 230 -4.04 14.27 11.01
C LEU A 230 -3.99 14.93 12.40
N ASP A 231 -4.59 16.10 12.54
CA ASP A 231 -4.67 16.82 13.83
C ASP A 231 -5.63 16.11 14.81
N GLY A 232 -6.64 15.43 14.30
CA GLY A 232 -7.66 14.74 15.08
C GLY A 232 -7.26 13.38 15.64
N ILE A 233 -6.19 12.76 15.12
CA ILE A 233 -5.74 11.45 15.60
C ILE A 233 -5.22 11.57 17.04
N GLN A 234 -5.85 10.84 17.93
CA GLN A 234 -5.39 10.74 19.31
C GLN A 234 -4.25 9.72 19.42
N SER A 235 -3.40 9.88 20.41
CA SER A 235 -2.27 8.98 20.62
C SER A 235 -2.69 7.53 20.89
N ASN A 236 -3.90 7.34 21.43
CA ASN A 236 -4.44 6.02 21.73
C ASN A 236 -5.27 5.41 20.59
N ASP A 237 -5.42 6.09 19.47
CA ASP A 237 -6.17 5.55 18.33
C ASP A 237 -5.46 4.35 17.67
N GLY A 238 -4.15 4.23 17.85
CA GLY A 238 -3.38 3.13 17.26
C GLY A 238 -3.17 3.24 15.76
N ILE A 239 -3.35 4.45 15.20
CA ILE A 239 -3.20 4.70 13.76
C ILE A 239 -1.85 5.36 13.51
N CYS A 240 -1.06 4.80 12.57
CA CYS A 240 0.12 5.46 12.05
C CYS A 240 -0.12 5.84 10.59
N THR A 241 -0.12 7.13 10.30
CA THR A 241 -0.20 7.63 8.93
C THR A 241 1.21 7.77 8.37
N ILE A 242 1.48 7.09 7.26
CA ILE A 242 2.74 7.20 6.52
C ILE A 242 2.43 7.80 5.15
N ALA A 243 2.95 8.99 4.88
CA ALA A 243 2.84 9.61 3.56
C ALA A 243 4.16 9.40 2.80
N ALA A 244 4.10 9.09 1.52
CA ALA A 244 5.27 8.86 0.68
C ALA A 244 5.34 9.88 -0.45
N THR A 245 6.50 10.52 -0.58
CA THR A 245 6.76 11.48 -1.64
C THR A 245 8.14 11.28 -2.25
N ASN A 246 8.25 11.55 -3.54
CA ASN A 246 9.55 11.59 -4.22
C ASN A 246 10.18 12.99 -4.15
N ARG A 247 9.44 14.01 -3.71
CA ARG A 247 9.84 15.42 -3.81
C ARG A 247 9.47 16.21 -2.55
N ILE A 248 10.15 15.89 -1.45
CA ILE A 248 9.88 16.54 -0.15
C ILE A 248 10.03 18.07 -0.18
N GLU A 249 10.95 18.56 -1.03
CA GLU A 249 11.25 20.00 -1.18
C GLU A 249 10.08 20.80 -1.76
N LEU A 250 9.13 20.12 -2.40
CA LEU A 250 7.95 20.79 -3.01
C LEU A 250 6.72 20.80 -2.10
N LEU A 251 6.78 20.11 -0.95
CA LEU A 251 5.63 20.01 -0.04
C LEU A 251 5.34 21.36 0.63
N ASP A 252 4.05 21.66 0.77
CA ASP A 252 3.58 22.82 1.53
C ASP A 252 4.08 22.71 2.97
N PRO A 253 4.74 23.77 3.51
CA PRO A 253 5.27 23.73 4.86
C PRO A 253 4.20 23.46 5.94
N SER A 254 2.97 23.92 5.76
CA SER A 254 1.90 23.69 6.75
C SER A 254 1.51 22.21 6.81
N ILE A 255 1.55 21.51 5.67
CA ILE A 255 1.28 20.08 5.59
C ILE A 255 2.47 19.31 6.18
N ARG A 256 3.70 19.67 5.75
CA ARG A 256 4.92 19.01 6.18
C ARG A 256 5.09 19.09 7.71
N SER A 257 4.68 20.20 8.33
CA SER A 257 4.78 20.39 9.79
C SER A 257 3.88 19.42 10.60
N ARG A 258 2.93 18.76 9.97
CA ARG A 258 2.07 17.76 10.63
C ARG A 258 2.73 16.40 10.78
N PHE A 259 3.87 16.19 10.10
CA PHE A 259 4.63 14.95 10.16
C PHE A 259 5.78 15.11 11.17
N GLU A 260 5.74 14.32 12.24
CA GLU A 260 6.69 14.41 13.36
C GLU A 260 8.06 13.85 13.00
N GLU A 261 8.11 12.92 12.06
CA GLU A 261 9.32 12.23 11.65
C GLU A 261 9.41 12.21 10.13
N GLU A 262 10.60 12.51 9.61
CA GLU A 262 10.91 12.40 8.19
C GLU A 262 11.97 11.33 8.00
N ILE A 263 11.69 10.35 7.15
CA ILE A 263 12.59 9.21 6.92
C ILE A 263 13.01 9.19 5.46
N GLU A 264 14.31 9.34 5.23
CA GLU A 264 14.90 9.36 3.90
C GLU A 264 15.16 7.94 3.37
N PHE A 265 14.80 7.73 2.12
CA PHE A 265 15.09 6.50 1.35
C PHE A 265 16.10 6.86 0.26
N LYS A 266 17.29 6.30 0.38
CA LYS A 266 18.43 6.61 -0.51
C LYS A 266 18.51 5.63 -1.66
N LEU A 267 19.17 6.02 -2.75
CA LEU A 267 19.54 5.10 -3.82
C LEU A 267 20.49 4.04 -3.26
N PRO A 268 20.40 2.80 -3.74
CA PRO A 268 21.22 1.73 -3.18
C PRO A 268 22.71 1.91 -3.49
N SER A 269 23.56 1.57 -2.52
CA SER A 269 25.00 1.52 -2.67
C SER A 269 25.38 0.35 -3.61
N TYR A 270 26.67 0.27 -3.96
CA TYR A 270 27.19 -0.86 -4.75
C TYR A 270 26.85 -2.20 -4.09
N GLU A 271 27.08 -2.33 -2.78
CA GLU A 271 26.83 -3.55 -2.02
C GLU A 271 25.34 -3.91 -2.01
N GLU A 272 24.50 -2.90 -1.85
CA GLU A 272 23.04 -3.06 -1.86
C GLU A 272 22.54 -3.46 -3.26
N ARG A 273 23.09 -2.86 -4.33
CA ARG A 273 22.73 -3.26 -5.70
C ARG A 273 23.12 -4.71 -5.96
N LEU A 274 24.32 -5.10 -5.51
CA LEU A 274 24.78 -6.49 -5.64
C LEU A 274 23.84 -7.46 -4.90
N GLU A 275 23.40 -7.08 -3.70
CA GLU A 275 22.45 -7.89 -2.93
C GLU A 275 21.09 -7.99 -3.62
N ILE A 276 20.59 -6.89 -4.17
CA ILE A 276 19.32 -6.87 -4.93
C ILE A 276 19.42 -7.84 -6.12
N LEU A 277 20.51 -7.77 -6.87
CA LEU A 277 20.75 -8.66 -8.01
C LEU A 277 20.78 -10.12 -7.57
N LYS A 278 21.56 -10.43 -6.53
CA LYS A 278 21.68 -11.81 -6.00
C LYS A 278 20.33 -12.39 -5.60
N ARG A 279 19.52 -11.63 -4.85
CA ARG A 279 18.21 -12.10 -4.39
C ARG A 279 17.26 -12.37 -5.55
N ASN A 280 17.21 -11.47 -6.52
CA ASN A 280 16.31 -11.62 -7.67
C ASN A 280 16.70 -12.78 -8.58
N PHE A 281 17.99 -13.13 -8.64
CA PHE A 281 18.44 -14.25 -9.46
C PHE A 281 18.32 -15.62 -8.77
N GLN A 282 17.99 -15.68 -7.48
CA GLN A 282 17.78 -16.96 -6.78
C GLN A 282 16.64 -17.78 -7.36
N GLU A 283 15.56 -17.14 -7.76
CA GLU A 283 14.36 -17.78 -8.32
C GLU A 283 14.14 -17.44 -9.80
N PHE A 284 15.23 -17.17 -10.50
CA PHE A 284 15.17 -16.72 -11.89
C PHE A 284 14.89 -17.91 -12.83
N PRO A 285 14.00 -17.76 -13.83
CA PRO A 285 13.57 -18.89 -14.66
C PRO A 285 14.60 -19.39 -15.68
N LEU A 286 15.67 -18.63 -15.94
CA LEU A 286 16.75 -19.03 -16.85
C LEU A 286 18.06 -19.20 -16.06
N LYS A 287 19.02 -19.92 -16.64
CA LYS A 287 20.35 -20.00 -16.06
C LYS A 287 21.05 -18.64 -16.12
N VAL A 288 21.77 -18.30 -15.07
CA VAL A 288 22.51 -17.03 -14.98
C VAL A 288 24.00 -17.34 -14.90
N ARG A 289 24.75 -16.89 -15.90
CA ARG A 289 26.21 -16.96 -15.97
C ARG A 289 26.83 -15.57 -15.99
N ALA A 290 26.30 -14.71 -15.15
CA ALA A 290 26.69 -13.30 -15.11
C ALA A 290 27.57 -13.01 -13.88
N ARG A 291 28.58 -12.17 -14.08
CA ARG A 291 29.39 -11.62 -12.99
C ARG A 291 28.59 -10.42 -12.43
N LEU A 292 27.85 -10.66 -11.35
CA LEU A 292 26.93 -9.68 -10.77
C LEU A 292 27.68 -8.45 -10.23
N GLU A 293 28.94 -8.59 -9.87
CA GLU A 293 29.81 -7.48 -9.44
C GLU A 293 29.98 -6.45 -10.56
N VAL A 294 30.14 -6.91 -11.80
CA VAL A 294 30.24 -6.05 -12.98
C VAL A 294 28.92 -5.31 -13.21
N VAL A 295 27.81 -6.03 -13.07
CA VAL A 295 26.46 -5.46 -13.26
C VAL A 295 26.17 -4.42 -12.17
N ALA A 296 26.50 -4.74 -10.93
CA ALA A 296 26.32 -3.82 -9.78
C ALA A 296 27.14 -2.54 -9.96
N ASN A 297 28.37 -2.68 -10.47
CA ASN A 297 29.22 -1.51 -10.75
C ASN A 297 28.64 -0.65 -11.88
N ALA A 298 28.23 -1.29 -12.97
CA ALA A 298 27.67 -0.60 -14.15
C ALA A 298 26.36 0.14 -13.85
N SER A 299 25.60 -0.30 -12.84
CA SER A 299 24.28 0.21 -12.49
C SER A 299 24.30 1.32 -11.42
N GLU A 300 25.43 1.99 -11.24
CA GLU A 300 25.50 3.13 -10.32
C GLU A 300 24.40 4.17 -10.61
N GLY A 301 23.71 4.63 -9.58
CA GLY A 301 22.61 5.59 -9.70
C GLY A 301 21.24 4.95 -9.98
N PHE A 302 21.17 3.64 -10.13
CA PHE A 302 19.89 2.92 -10.34
C PHE A 302 19.20 2.70 -8.99
N SER A 303 17.86 2.86 -8.99
CA SER A 303 17.05 2.44 -7.86
C SER A 303 16.84 0.92 -7.88
N GLY A 304 16.33 0.36 -6.79
CA GLY A 304 15.96 -1.06 -6.74
C GLY A 304 14.94 -1.41 -7.83
N ARG A 305 13.97 -0.54 -8.06
CA ARG A 305 12.96 -0.73 -9.12
C ARG A 305 13.62 -0.74 -10.51
N ASP A 306 14.56 0.16 -10.76
CA ASP A 306 15.27 0.21 -12.06
C ASP A 306 16.01 -1.11 -12.31
N LEU A 307 16.69 -1.65 -11.29
CA LEU A 307 17.41 -2.92 -11.40
C LEU A 307 16.44 -4.06 -11.74
N VAL A 308 15.32 -4.16 -11.05
CA VAL A 308 14.36 -5.24 -11.24
C VAL A 308 13.62 -5.10 -12.58
N GLU A 309 12.99 -3.94 -12.83
CA GLU A 309 12.11 -3.76 -13.98
C GLU A 309 12.86 -3.49 -15.28
N LYS A 310 13.91 -2.66 -15.24
CA LYS A 310 14.59 -2.21 -16.45
C LYS A 310 15.82 -3.03 -16.82
N VAL A 311 16.41 -3.74 -15.85
CA VAL A 311 17.60 -4.56 -16.12
C VAL A 311 17.25 -6.05 -16.10
N ILE A 312 16.81 -6.58 -14.97
CA ILE A 312 16.56 -8.03 -14.81
C ILE A 312 15.39 -8.49 -15.69
N LYS A 313 14.23 -7.89 -15.54
CA LYS A 313 13.00 -8.24 -16.26
C LYS A 313 13.15 -8.02 -17.78
N SER A 314 13.71 -6.89 -18.17
CA SER A 314 13.98 -6.57 -19.56
C SER A 314 14.93 -7.58 -20.23
N SER A 315 15.99 -7.97 -19.51
CA SER A 315 16.95 -8.98 -20.01
C SER A 315 16.30 -10.36 -20.15
N LEU A 316 15.43 -10.73 -19.21
CA LEU A 316 14.67 -11.98 -19.27
C LEU A 316 13.78 -12.02 -20.51
N HIS A 317 12.99 -10.98 -20.72
CA HIS A 317 12.06 -10.90 -21.85
C HIS A 317 12.80 -10.96 -23.18
N LYS A 318 13.94 -10.26 -23.27
CA LYS A 318 14.78 -10.29 -24.48
C LYS A 318 15.36 -11.69 -24.73
N ALA A 319 15.90 -12.34 -23.70
CA ALA A 319 16.47 -13.69 -23.82
C ALA A 319 15.40 -14.69 -24.29
N ILE A 320 14.21 -14.65 -23.72
CA ILE A 320 13.09 -15.51 -24.12
C ILE A 320 12.72 -15.26 -25.60
N ALA A 321 12.63 -13.98 -26.00
CA ALA A 321 12.30 -13.62 -27.38
C ALA A 321 13.38 -14.09 -28.39
N GLU A 322 14.64 -14.15 -27.96
CA GLU A 322 15.77 -14.63 -28.79
C GLU A 322 16.01 -16.13 -28.67
N GLY A 323 15.21 -16.84 -27.87
CA GLY A 323 15.36 -18.30 -27.66
C GLY A 323 16.59 -18.69 -26.86
N LYS A 324 17.10 -17.81 -26.02
CA LYS A 324 18.25 -18.07 -25.15
C LYS A 324 17.79 -18.74 -23.85
N ASP A 325 18.58 -19.69 -23.37
CA ASP A 325 18.37 -20.38 -22.09
C ASP A 325 19.27 -19.86 -20.97
N VAL A 326 20.15 -18.93 -21.27
CA VAL A 326 21.16 -18.41 -20.35
C VAL A 326 21.24 -16.89 -20.46
N ILE A 327 21.33 -16.21 -19.31
CA ILE A 327 21.62 -14.78 -19.22
C ILE A 327 23.11 -14.63 -18.89
N GLU A 328 23.80 -13.83 -19.66
CA GLU A 328 25.21 -13.52 -19.45
C GLU A 328 25.43 -12.09 -19.00
N THR A 329 26.64 -11.77 -18.54
CA THR A 329 26.99 -10.41 -18.07
C THR A 329 26.66 -9.35 -19.10
N GLU A 330 26.97 -9.61 -20.38
CA GLU A 330 26.73 -8.69 -21.49
C GLU A 330 25.24 -8.33 -21.67
N ASP A 331 24.36 -9.32 -21.47
CA ASP A 331 22.90 -9.09 -21.61
C ASP A 331 22.42 -8.04 -20.61
N LEU A 332 22.89 -8.14 -19.36
CA LEU A 332 22.54 -7.23 -18.27
C LEU A 332 23.19 -5.85 -18.46
N VAL A 333 24.46 -5.81 -18.86
CA VAL A 333 25.17 -4.55 -19.11
C VAL A 333 24.53 -3.80 -20.27
N LYS A 334 24.15 -4.49 -21.34
CA LYS A 334 23.43 -3.87 -22.48
C LYS A 334 22.07 -3.28 -22.06
N ALA A 335 21.37 -3.96 -21.15
CA ALA A 335 20.11 -3.43 -20.60
C ALA A 335 20.37 -2.13 -19.83
N ILE A 336 21.43 -2.07 -19.02
CA ILE A 336 21.84 -0.88 -18.27
C ILE A 336 22.18 0.26 -19.24
N GLU A 337 22.96 -0.01 -20.27
CA GLU A 337 23.35 1.00 -21.28
C GLU A 337 22.14 1.59 -21.99
N ARG A 338 21.14 0.77 -22.30
CA ARG A 338 19.89 1.25 -22.93
C ARG A 338 19.15 2.23 -22.00
N VAL A 339 19.16 2.01 -20.71
CA VAL A 339 18.52 2.90 -19.73
C VAL A 339 19.29 4.21 -19.62
N LYS A 340 20.63 4.14 -19.62
CA LYS A 340 21.52 5.32 -19.51
C LYS A 340 21.53 6.19 -20.76
N THR A 341 21.27 5.61 -21.95
CA THR A 341 21.26 6.34 -23.21
C THR A 341 19.83 6.84 -23.46
N PRO A 342 19.56 8.14 -23.41
CA PRO A 342 18.22 8.64 -23.70
C PRO A 342 17.83 8.28 -25.14
N SER A 343 16.64 7.74 -25.30
CA SER A 343 16.09 7.50 -26.62
C SER A 343 16.07 8.84 -27.37
N ARG A 344 16.74 8.93 -28.51
CA ARG A 344 16.64 10.11 -29.37
C ARG A 344 15.17 10.23 -29.76
N SER A 345 14.51 11.25 -29.28
CA SER A 345 13.17 11.60 -29.72
C SER A 345 13.24 11.78 -31.26
N PRO A 346 12.31 11.24 -32.01
CA PRO A 346 12.28 11.53 -33.45
C PRO A 346 12.25 13.03 -33.62
N PRO A 347 12.94 13.57 -34.67
CA PRO A 347 12.98 15.01 -34.89
C PRO A 347 11.56 15.56 -35.01
N LYS A 348 11.29 16.67 -34.32
CA LYS A 348 9.97 17.34 -34.32
C LYS A 348 9.49 17.73 -35.75
N GLN A 349 10.33 17.53 -36.75
CA GLN A 349 10.06 17.88 -38.15
C GLN A 349 9.45 16.75 -38.98
N MET A 350 9.07 15.63 -38.35
CA MET A 350 8.46 14.51 -39.12
C MET A 350 6.97 14.66 -39.36
N PHE A 351 6.34 15.69 -38.80
CA PHE A 351 4.91 15.95 -39.00
C PHE A 351 4.71 17.44 -39.29
N VAL A 352 4.34 17.74 -40.52
CA VAL A 352 3.89 19.07 -40.97
C VAL A 352 2.36 19.03 -41.03
#